data_8e5c7e19efb6610812781028cd228215
#
_entry.id   8e5c7e19efb6610812781028cd228215
#
_cell.length_a   1.000
_cell.length_b   1.000
_cell.length_c   1.000
_cell.angle_alpha   90.00
_cell.angle_beta   90.00
_cell.angle_gamma   90.00
#
_symmetry.space_group_name_H-M   'P 1'
#
loop_
_entity.id
_entity.type
_entity.pdbx_description
1 polymer ?
#
loop_
_entity_poly.entity_id
_entity_poly.type
_entity_poly.pdbx_seq_one_letter_code
_entity_poly.pdbx_strand_id
1 'polypeptide(L)'
;MAAWEGYGAAVPARLFLFLQFEFPWELGPADGRYLLRSGAGAEPERVVVLGTLGAARRASARGQGLRILRRSRSRRVLAGAPPEPAPVATTRATIVDPIPLSAERQARAWLDDLDTERDAGAAVAVLNRVLRFHRIASADPYIHEVAPAQALVIRAGWGEGEQVADGRWLHACELPWTGGIGRSAGARQRRGDRSAALRPQERLAELLGARGAALLCEDLALRARMDLEQGRLSHAAIELDAAYAAAIGELRAERRQDLAIRIGELDKLRPAVAAQARAALPDRRPMAEEADGERIEATAEAAESADAEAAPPQEEIVRHALQRLEAALRARTATGFRLK
;
A
#
# COMPACT_ATOMS: atom_id res chain seq x y z
N MET A 1 3.62 -5.93 67.47
CA MET A 1 4.21 -5.41 66.21
C MET A 1 4.09 -6.52 65.19
N ALA A 2 3.06 -6.51 64.35
CA ALA A 2 2.87 -7.46 63.26
C ALA A 2 3.32 -6.78 61.97
N ALA A 3 4.32 -7.36 61.35
CA ALA A 3 4.86 -6.90 60.07
C ALA A 3 3.83 -7.15 58.97
N TRP A 4 3.40 -6.10 58.32
CA TRP A 4 2.60 -6.16 57.11
C TRP A 4 3.54 -6.48 55.92
N GLU A 5 3.64 -7.74 55.56
CA GLU A 5 4.20 -8.17 54.28
C GLU A 5 3.06 -8.20 53.24
N GLY A 6 2.78 -7.03 52.63
CA GLY A 6 1.92 -6.95 51.48
C GLY A 6 2.68 -7.43 50.23
N TYR A 7 2.52 -8.69 49.89
CA TYR A 7 2.86 -9.21 48.55
C TYR A 7 1.91 -8.56 47.53
N GLY A 8 2.33 -7.43 47.02
CA GLY A 8 1.79 -6.94 45.76
C GLY A 8 2.23 -7.91 44.66
N ALA A 9 1.38 -8.83 44.25
CA ALA A 9 1.61 -9.62 43.06
C ALA A 9 1.79 -8.62 41.89
N ALA A 10 3.00 -8.51 41.36
CA ALA A 10 3.28 -7.72 40.21
C ALA A 10 2.36 -8.24 39.08
N VAL A 11 1.46 -7.39 38.61
CA VAL A 11 0.65 -7.70 37.44
C VAL A 11 1.64 -8.03 36.33
N PRO A 12 1.56 -9.21 35.68
CA PRO A 12 2.51 -9.58 34.65
C PRO A 12 2.49 -8.53 33.59
N ALA A 13 3.67 -7.97 33.24
CA ALA A 13 3.83 -6.97 32.21
C ALA A 13 3.24 -7.52 30.91
N ARG A 14 2.28 -6.81 30.33
CA ARG A 14 1.71 -7.15 29.03
C ARG A 14 2.55 -6.46 27.97
N LEU A 15 3.34 -7.24 27.23
CA LEU A 15 4.22 -6.75 26.19
C LEU A 15 3.51 -6.80 24.83
N PHE A 16 3.52 -5.70 24.12
CA PHE A 16 2.93 -5.60 22.79
C PHE A 16 4.04 -5.43 21.76
N LEU A 17 3.99 -6.23 20.71
CA LEU A 17 4.88 -6.13 19.55
C LEU A 17 4.43 -4.98 18.65
N PHE A 18 5.37 -4.30 18.02
CA PHE A 18 5.07 -3.25 17.06
C PHE A 18 6.06 -3.17 15.91
N LEU A 19 5.56 -2.68 14.78
CA LEU A 19 6.33 -2.11 13.69
C LEU A 19 5.96 -0.64 13.55
N GLN A 20 6.97 0.23 13.42
CA GLN A 20 6.80 1.67 13.40
C GLN A 20 7.52 2.27 12.19
N PHE A 21 6.83 3.20 11.52
CA PHE A 21 7.31 3.90 10.33
C PHE A 21 7.24 5.40 10.54
N GLU A 22 8.21 6.14 10.00
CA GLU A 22 8.18 7.60 9.98
C GLU A 22 8.20 8.06 8.52
N PHE A 23 7.17 8.80 8.10
CA PHE A 23 7.03 9.33 6.74
C PHE A 23 7.24 10.85 6.74
N PRO A 24 7.96 11.42 5.74
CA PRO A 24 8.27 12.85 5.69
C PRO A 24 7.09 13.73 5.23
N TRP A 25 5.85 13.29 5.38
CA TRP A 25 4.63 14.03 5.05
C TRP A 25 3.45 13.55 5.91
N GLU A 26 2.35 14.32 5.85
CA GLU A 26 1.08 13.96 6.49
C GLU A 26 0.35 12.88 5.66
N LEU A 27 -0.02 11.78 6.31
CA LEU A 27 -0.69 10.64 5.65
C LEU A 27 -2.18 10.86 5.36
N GLY A 28 -2.77 11.91 5.94
CA GLY A 28 -4.18 12.27 5.74
C GLY A 28 -5.08 12.02 6.95
N PRO A 29 -5.17 10.81 7.53
CA PRO A 29 -5.93 10.60 8.74
C PRO A 29 -5.38 11.45 9.90
N ALA A 30 -6.27 11.92 10.79
CA ALA A 30 -5.86 12.67 11.98
C ALA A 30 -5.02 11.81 12.92
N ASP A 31 -4.22 12.47 13.78
CA ASP A 31 -3.56 11.79 14.89
C ASP A 31 -4.59 11.04 15.73
N GLY A 32 -4.30 9.78 16.03
CA GLY A 32 -5.23 8.96 16.77
C GLY A 32 -4.97 7.46 16.64
N ARG A 33 -5.90 6.70 17.20
CA ARG A 33 -5.88 5.25 17.27
C ARG A 33 -6.96 4.65 16.39
N TYR A 34 -6.58 3.75 15.50
CA TYR A 34 -7.43 3.10 14.53
C TYR A 34 -7.44 1.59 14.78
N LEU A 35 -8.61 1.02 15.04
CA LEU A 35 -8.78 -0.40 15.28
C LEU A 35 -9.28 -1.09 14.01
N LEU A 36 -8.50 -2.03 13.50
CA LEU A 36 -8.88 -2.85 12.36
C LEU A 36 -9.48 -4.16 12.85
N ARG A 37 -10.65 -4.51 12.30
CA ARG A 37 -11.41 -5.72 12.64
C ARG A 37 -11.75 -6.49 11.37
N SER A 38 -11.88 -7.81 11.47
CA SER A 38 -12.35 -8.68 10.39
C SER A 38 -13.86 -8.61 10.16
N GLY A 39 -14.62 -8.21 11.19
CA GLY A 39 -16.08 -8.12 11.13
C GLY A 39 -16.67 -7.28 12.24
N ALA A 40 -17.96 -7.00 12.13
CA ALA A 40 -18.70 -6.28 13.16
C ALA A 40 -18.67 -7.06 14.50
N GLY A 41 -18.22 -6.40 15.58
CA GLY A 41 -18.11 -7.00 16.91
C GLY A 41 -16.91 -7.93 17.11
N ALA A 42 -16.08 -8.20 16.09
CA ALA A 42 -14.86 -8.97 16.27
C ALA A 42 -13.82 -8.19 17.08
N GLU A 43 -12.93 -8.91 17.77
CA GLU A 43 -11.77 -8.30 18.41
C GLU A 43 -10.85 -7.63 17.37
N PRO A 44 -10.11 -6.58 17.75
CA PRO A 44 -9.17 -5.95 16.83
C PRO A 44 -8.09 -6.91 16.37
N GLU A 45 -7.89 -7.04 15.05
CA GLU A 45 -6.79 -7.79 14.47
C GLU A 45 -5.47 -7.02 14.55
N ARG A 46 -5.55 -5.69 14.41
CA ARG A 46 -4.41 -4.77 14.46
C ARG A 46 -4.85 -3.42 15.02
N VAL A 47 -3.91 -2.77 15.67
CA VAL A 47 -4.06 -1.37 16.13
C VAL A 47 -3.07 -0.52 15.37
N VAL A 48 -3.55 0.52 14.71
CA VAL A 48 -2.69 1.52 14.06
C VAL A 48 -2.79 2.82 14.83
N VAL A 49 -1.66 3.36 15.27
CA VAL A 49 -1.59 4.66 15.93
C VAL A 49 -0.84 5.62 15.02
N LEU A 50 -1.47 6.74 14.69
CA LEU A 50 -0.88 7.82 13.91
C LEU A 50 -0.58 9.01 14.81
N GLY A 51 0.59 9.60 14.64
CA GLY A 51 1.00 10.80 15.36
C GLY A 51 1.89 11.69 14.50
N THR A 52 1.61 12.99 14.51
CA THR A 52 2.40 14.00 13.81
C THR A 52 3.57 14.45 14.68
N LEU A 53 4.77 14.44 14.11
CA LEU A 53 6.01 14.86 14.75
C LEU A 53 6.53 16.15 14.12
N GLY A 54 7.16 17.00 14.93
CA GLY A 54 8.02 18.11 14.46
C GLY A 54 7.33 19.35 13.92
N ALA A 55 6.06 19.32 13.52
CA ALA A 55 5.35 20.51 13.10
C ALA A 55 4.54 21.09 14.25
N ALA A 56 4.54 22.43 14.40
CA ALA A 56 3.54 23.10 15.21
C ALA A 56 2.16 22.72 14.62
N ARG A 57 1.32 22.06 15.43
CA ARG A 57 -0.06 21.72 15.01
C ARG A 57 -0.69 22.95 14.38
N ARG A 58 -0.98 22.90 13.09
CA ARG A 58 -1.91 23.86 12.50
C ARG A 58 -3.22 23.67 13.26
N ALA A 59 -3.57 24.65 14.10
CA ALA A 59 -4.85 24.62 14.77
C ALA A 59 -5.93 24.40 13.71
N SER A 60 -6.56 23.24 13.74
CA SER A 60 -7.63 22.89 12.80
C SER A 60 -8.73 23.94 12.98
N ALA A 61 -8.94 24.75 11.97
CA ALA A 61 -9.95 25.80 11.93
C ALA A 61 -11.40 25.26 11.87
N ARG A 62 -11.61 24.01 12.30
CA ARG A 62 -12.93 23.40 12.46
C ARG A 62 -13.40 23.60 13.91
N GLY A 63 -13.93 24.76 14.19
CA GLY A 63 -14.59 24.95 15.48
C GLY A 63 -14.62 26.35 16.04
N GLN A 64 -14.67 27.38 15.20
CA GLN A 64 -15.06 28.71 15.69
C GLN A 64 -15.99 29.37 14.68
N GLY A 65 -17.28 29.21 14.97
CA GLY A 65 -18.31 30.10 14.44
C GLY A 65 -17.98 31.56 14.75
N LEU A 66 -18.27 32.38 13.79
CA LEU A 66 -18.42 33.83 13.85
C LEU A 66 -17.43 34.59 14.77
N ARG A 67 -16.31 35.01 14.22
CA ARG A 67 -15.61 36.16 14.71
C ARG A 67 -15.36 37.18 13.59
N ILE A 68 -16.28 38.16 13.51
CA ILE A 68 -16.14 39.58 13.20
C ILE A 68 -14.87 39.97 12.43
N LEU A 69 -15.12 40.42 11.21
CA LEU A 69 -14.22 41.21 10.37
C LEU A 69 -13.39 42.20 11.17
N ARG A 70 -12.16 41.88 11.50
CA ARG A 70 -11.15 42.86 11.84
C ARG A 70 -10.27 43.06 10.62
N ARG A 71 -10.44 44.19 9.95
CA ARG A 71 -9.52 44.71 8.92
C ARG A 71 -8.09 44.64 9.45
N SER A 72 -7.33 43.63 9.00
CA SER A 72 -5.90 43.60 9.16
C SER A 72 -5.29 44.59 8.17
N ARG A 73 -4.84 45.74 8.65
CA ARG A 73 -3.96 46.61 7.88
C ARG A 73 -2.74 45.84 7.46
N SER A 74 -2.49 45.81 6.15
CA SER A 74 -1.28 45.26 5.55
C SER A 74 -0.05 45.80 6.27
N ARG A 75 0.55 44.96 7.11
CA ARG A 75 1.88 45.23 7.66
C ARG A 75 2.84 45.08 6.50
N ARG A 76 3.39 46.19 5.99
CA ARG A 76 4.55 46.15 5.09
C ARG A 76 5.60 45.29 5.76
N VAL A 77 5.89 44.12 5.13
CA VAL A 77 7.03 43.29 5.49
C VAL A 77 8.26 44.10 5.08
N LEU A 78 8.89 44.75 6.07
CA LEU A 78 10.25 45.28 5.92
C LEU A 78 11.13 44.10 5.53
N ALA A 79 12.03 44.31 4.56
CA ALA A 79 13.03 43.34 4.11
C ALA A 79 13.92 42.97 5.29
N GLY A 80 13.48 41.98 6.06
CA GLY A 80 14.23 41.31 7.12
C GLY A 80 14.84 40.04 6.54
N ALA A 81 15.73 39.41 7.29
CA ALA A 81 16.36 38.13 6.94
C ALA A 81 15.35 37.15 6.31
N PRO A 82 15.78 36.32 5.33
CA PRO A 82 14.91 35.34 4.72
C PRO A 82 14.23 34.50 5.81
N PRO A 83 12.93 34.19 5.66
CA PRO A 83 12.21 33.42 6.67
C PRO A 83 12.91 32.10 6.92
N GLU A 84 13.11 31.76 8.19
CA GLU A 84 13.67 30.47 8.58
C GLU A 84 12.77 29.35 8.04
N PRO A 85 13.32 28.29 7.41
CA PRO A 85 12.52 27.19 6.89
C PRO A 85 11.64 26.60 7.98
N ALA A 86 10.35 26.49 7.73
CA ALA A 86 9.45 25.84 8.66
C ALA A 86 9.77 24.34 8.72
N PRO A 87 9.78 23.72 9.92
CA PRO A 87 9.97 22.27 10.03
C PRO A 87 8.86 21.53 9.27
N VAL A 88 9.25 20.53 8.50
CA VAL A 88 8.32 19.66 7.76
C VAL A 88 7.65 18.71 8.75
N ALA A 89 6.33 18.60 8.67
CA ALA A 89 5.59 17.63 9.47
C ALA A 89 5.98 16.21 9.05
N THR A 90 6.30 15.37 10.02
CA THR A 90 6.58 13.95 9.84
C THR A 90 5.46 13.15 10.50
N THR A 91 4.89 12.17 9.80
CA THR A 91 3.89 11.27 10.40
C THR A 91 4.56 10.00 10.86
N ARG A 92 4.35 9.66 12.14
CA ARG A 92 4.71 8.38 12.72
C ARG A 92 3.47 7.47 12.66
N ALA A 93 3.62 6.30 12.04
CA ALA A 93 2.62 5.24 12.02
C ALA A 93 3.15 4.04 12.79
N THR A 94 2.46 3.63 13.85
CA THR A 94 2.82 2.48 14.67
C THR A 94 1.73 1.41 14.54
N ILE A 95 2.10 0.25 14.05
CA ILE A 95 1.23 -0.91 13.89
C ILE A 95 1.53 -1.85 15.06
N VAL A 96 0.54 -2.01 15.94
CA VAL A 96 0.67 -2.79 17.18
C VAL A 96 -0.12 -4.09 17.03
N ASP A 97 0.51 -5.20 17.41
CA ASP A 97 -0.20 -6.47 17.59
C ASP A 97 -1.03 -6.40 18.89
N PRO A 98 -2.36 -6.58 18.83
CA PRO A 98 -3.21 -6.43 20.00
C PRO A 98 -3.09 -7.60 20.98
N ILE A 99 -2.42 -8.70 20.60
CA ILE A 99 -2.24 -9.87 21.45
C ILE A 99 -1.01 -9.67 22.35
N PRO A 100 -1.20 -9.50 23.68
CA PRO A 100 -0.07 -9.26 24.55
C PRO A 100 0.75 -10.53 24.79
N LEU A 101 2.06 -10.37 24.83
CA LEU A 101 2.99 -11.41 25.27
C LEU A 101 3.20 -11.34 26.77
N SER A 102 3.40 -12.50 27.39
CA SER A 102 3.61 -12.63 28.83
C SER A 102 5.09 -12.61 29.24
N ALA A 103 6.01 -12.72 28.28
CA ALA A 103 7.43 -12.82 28.56
C ALA A 103 8.29 -12.16 27.47
N GLU A 104 9.30 -11.42 27.89
CA GLU A 104 10.25 -10.73 27.00
C GLU A 104 11.01 -11.68 26.07
N ARG A 105 11.28 -12.91 26.52
CA ARG A 105 11.91 -13.93 25.66
C ARG A 105 11.13 -14.23 24.39
N GLN A 106 9.77 -14.15 24.44
CA GLN A 106 8.92 -14.36 23.28
C GLN A 106 9.04 -13.18 22.31
N ALA A 107 9.12 -11.96 22.85
CA ALA A 107 9.32 -10.75 22.04
C ALA A 107 10.71 -10.75 21.37
N ARG A 108 11.74 -11.20 22.08
CA ARG A 108 13.08 -11.36 21.47
C ARG A 108 13.09 -12.42 20.38
N ALA A 109 12.51 -13.58 20.62
CA ALA A 109 12.42 -14.64 19.63
C ALA A 109 11.68 -14.17 18.35
N TRP A 110 10.59 -13.39 18.51
CA TRP A 110 9.90 -12.78 17.40
C TRP A 110 10.81 -11.82 16.60
N LEU A 111 11.60 -10.99 17.30
CA LEU A 111 12.49 -10.03 16.64
C LEU A 111 13.64 -10.73 15.92
N ASP A 112 14.15 -11.84 16.47
CA ASP A 112 15.22 -12.64 15.86
C ASP A 112 14.74 -13.37 14.58
N ASP A 113 13.44 -13.72 14.52
CA ASP A 113 12.79 -14.38 13.36
C ASP A 113 12.18 -13.39 12.33
N LEU A 114 12.33 -12.08 12.57
CA LEU A 114 11.72 -11.05 11.76
C LEU A 114 12.39 -10.95 10.39
N ASP A 115 11.59 -11.12 9.33
CA ASP A 115 11.99 -10.81 7.95
C ASP A 115 11.58 -9.38 7.60
N THR A 116 12.57 -8.52 7.41
CA THR A 116 12.32 -7.08 7.21
C THR A 116 11.42 -6.79 6.01
N GLU A 117 11.60 -7.47 4.87
CA GLU A 117 10.79 -7.19 3.67
C GLU A 117 9.36 -7.72 3.82
N ARG A 118 9.22 -8.95 4.28
CA ARG A 118 7.93 -9.59 4.52
C ARG A 118 7.12 -8.84 5.59
N ASP A 119 7.72 -8.61 6.74
CA ASP A 119 6.99 -8.12 7.92
C ASP A 119 6.73 -6.61 7.84
N ALA A 120 7.67 -5.82 7.29
CA ALA A 120 7.39 -4.40 7.01
C ALA A 120 6.37 -4.25 5.87
N GLY A 121 6.39 -5.11 4.85
CA GLY A 121 5.37 -5.16 3.82
C GLY A 121 3.99 -5.45 4.38
N ALA A 122 3.87 -6.47 5.25
CA ALA A 122 2.62 -6.82 5.92
C ALA A 122 2.09 -5.69 6.82
N ALA A 123 2.97 -5.03 7.57
CA ALA A 123 2.59 -3.91 8.42
C ALA A 123 2.13 -2.68 7.62
N VAL A 124 2.80 -2.37 6.51
CA VAL A 124 2.38 -1.29 5.60
C VAL A 124 1.05 -1.63 4.92
N ALA A 125 0.78 -2.90 4.58
CA ALA A 125 -0.53 -3.28 4.06
C ALA A 125 -1.66 -3.00 5.07
N VAL A 126 -1.41 -3.20 6.39
CA VAL A 126 -2.34 -2.81 7.45
C VAL A 126 -2.56 -1.29 7.48
N LEU A 127 -1.48 -0.50 7.39
CA LEU A 127 -1.56 0.96 7.32
C LEU A 127 -2.36 1.41 6.08
N ASN A 128 -2.09 0.83 4.92
CA ASN A 128 -2.76 1.14 3.67
C ASN A 128 -4.28 0.84 3.71
N ARG A 129 -4.73 -0.16 4.48
CA ARG A 129 -6.17 -0.36 4.76
C ARG A 129 -6.78 0.85 5.46
N VAL A 130 -6.08 1.45 6.43
CA VAL A 130 -6.54 2.67 7.13
C VAL A 130 -6.59 3.84 6.15
N LEU A 131 -5.52 4.06 5.37
CA LEU A 131 -5.45 5.16 4.39
C LEU A 131 -6.55 5.03 3.33
N ARG A 132 -6.76 3.83 2.80
CA ARG A 132 -7.83 3.56 1.84
C ARG A 132 -9.22 3.83 2.44
N PHE A 133 -9.48 3.36 3.65
CA PHE A 133 -10.77 3.60 4.31
C PHE A 133 -10.97 5.09 4.59
N HIS A 134 -9.92 5.80 4.97
CA HIS A 134 -9.97 7.24 5.17
C HIS A 134 -10.22 7.98 3.85
N ARG A 135 -9.55 7.62 2.76
CA ARG A 135 -9.81 8.13 1.41
C ARG A 135 -11.27 8.01 1.01
N ILE A 136 -11.86 6.83 1.23
CA ILE A 136 -13.28 6.58 0.92
C ILE A 136 -14.19 7.42 1.83
N ALA A 137 -13.92 7.44 3.14
CA ALA A 137 -14.77 8.13 4.12
C ALA A 137 -14.74 9.65 3.98
N SER A 138 -13.58 10.22 3.60
CA SER A 138 -13.41 11.66 3.38
C SER A 138 -13.75 12.11 1.96
N ALA A 139 -13.97 11.15 1.03
CA ALA A 139 -14.10 11.39 -0.41
C ALA A 139 -12.91 12.22 -0.98
N ASP A 140 -11.72 12.01 -0.44
CA ASP A 140 -10.50 12.73 -0.83
C ASP A 140 -9.61 11.84 -1.73
N PRO A 141 -9.53 12.11 -3.05
CA PRO A 141 -8.75 11.30 -3.98
C PRO A 141 -7.22 11.45 -3.81
N TYR A 142 -6.77 12.46 -3.05
CA TYR A 142 -5.34 12.75 -2.88
C TYR A 142 -4.69 11.98 -1.72
N ILE A 143 -5.45 11.23 -0.95
CA ILE A 143 -4.91 10.32 0.05
C ILE A 143 -4.42 9.05 -0.64
N HIS A 144 -3.11 8.82 -0.58
CA HIS A 144 -2.45 7.72 -1.25
C HIS A 144 -1.94 6.67 -0.29
N GLU A 145 -1.90 5.44 -0.76
CA GLU A 145 -1.24 4.34 -0.09
C GLU A 145 0.29 4.50 -0.18
N VAL A 146 0.99 3.93 0.78
CA VAL A 146 2.45 4.09 0.93
C VAL A 146 3.17 2.75 0.76
N ALA A 147 4.47 2.81 0.44
CA ALA A 147 5.36 1.66 0.43
C ALA A 147 6.38 1.77 1.57
N PRO A 148 6.92 0.65 2.09
CA PRO A 148 7.96 0.67 3.13
C PRO A 148 9.18 1.52 2.73
N ALA A 149 9.57 1.49 1.45
CA ALA A 149 10.69 2.25 0.90
C ALA A 149 10.55 3.79 1.00
N GLN A 150 9.35 4.29 1.26
CA GLN A 150 9.08 5.72 1.42
C GLN A 150 9.24 6.20 2.87
N ALA A 151 9.37 5.26 3.83
CA ALA A 151 9.63 5.62 5.21
C ALA A 151 11.08 6.10 5.38
N LEU A 152 11.26 7.14 6.19
CA LEU A 152 12.57 7.62 6.63
C LEU A 152 13.24 6.62 7.56
N VAL A 153 12.44 6.00 8.43
CA VAL A 153 12.88 5.05 9.44
C VAL A 153 11.83 3.97 9.59
N ILE A 154 12.28 2.73 9.72
CA ILE A 154 11.46 1.59 10.09
C ILE A 154 12.03 1.02 11.38
N ARG A 155 11.17 0.79 12.40
CA ARG A 155 11.56 0.19 13.67
C ARG A 155 10.68 -0.99 14.00
N ALA A 156 11.27 -1.99 14.63
CA ALA A 156 10.56 -3.10 15.26
C ALA A 156 10.92 -3.20 16.74
N GLY A 157 9.99 -3.65 17.57
CA GLY A 157 10.26 -3.79 18.98
C GLY A 157 9.05 -4.18 19.80
N TRP A 158 9.17 -3.98 21.10
CA TRP A 158 8.08 -4.22 22.05
C TRP A 158 8.11 -3.24 23.22
N GLY A 159 6.98 -3.12 23.89
CA GLY A 159 6.81 -2.30 25.08
C GLY A 159 5.48 -2.57 25.76
N GLU A 160 5.23 -1.84 26.82
CA GLU A 160 3.99 -1.96 27.61
C GLU A 160 2.90 -1.03 27.02
N GLY A 161 1.81 -1.64 26.57
CA GLY A 161 0.64 -0.89 26.09
C GLY A 161 0.88 -0.03 24.86
N GLU A 162 0.01 0.94 24.67
CA GLU A 162 0.00 1.83 23.49
C GLU A 162 1.08 2.91 23.52
N GLN A 163 1.74 3.11 24.64
CA GLN A 163 2.84 4.07 24.77
C GLN A 163 4.02 3.79 23.83
N VAL A 164 4.08 2.59 23.24
CA VAL A 164 5.03 2.27 22.16
C VAL A 164 4.86 3.19 20.95
N ALA A 165 3.66 3.68 20.70
CA ALA A 165 3.39 4.64 19.64
C ALA A 165 4.02 6.02 19.90
N ASP A 166 4.18 6.39 21.16
CA ASP A 166 4.79 7.64 21.60
C ASP A 166 6.33 7.58 21.68
N GLY A 167 6.91 6.44 21.30
CA GLY A 167 8.35 6.22 21.40
C GLY A 167 8.80 5.74 22.79
N ARG A 168 7.86 5.27 23.60
CA ARG A 168 8.13 4.67 24.92
C ARG A 168 8.08 3.16 24.83
N TRP A 169 9.15 2.57 24.36
CA TRP A 169 9.30 1.12 24.26
C TRP A 169 10.31 0.58 25.25
N LEU A 170 10.24 -0.68 25.57
CA LEU A 170 11.24 -1.39 26.37
C LEU A 170 12.43 -1.78 25.51
N HIS A 171 12.16 -2.14 24.25
CA HIS A 171 13.17 -2.43 23.26
C HIS A 171 12.69 -2.01 21.87
N ALA A 172 13.57 -1.41 21.08
CA ALA A 172 13.33 -1.14 19.67
C ALA A 172 14.66 -1.16 18.90
N CYS A 173 14.63 -1.68 17.68
CA CYS A 173 15.76 -1.61 16.75
C CYS A 173 15.29 -1.02 15.42
N GLU A 174 16.19 -0.32 14.73
CA GLU A 174 15.96 0.14 13.38
C GLU A 174 16.22 -0.99 12.40
N LEU A 175 15.26 -1.20 11.50
CA LEU A 175 15.37 -2.22 10.47
C LEU A 175 15.99 -1.61 9.22
N PRO A 176 17.09 -2.21 8.69
CA PRO A 176 17.64 -1.75 7.43
C PRO A 176 16.69 -2.09 6.30
N TRP A 177 16.17 -1.09 5.59
CA TRP A 177 15.37 -1.31 4.40
C TRP A 177 16.26 -1.33 3.16
N THR A 178 16.46 -2.52 2.57
CA THR A 178 17.26 -2.72 1.35
C THR A 178 16.43 -2.82 0.07
N GLY A 179 15.11 -2.97 0.18
CA GLY A 179 14.16 -3.15 -0.93
C GLY A 179 13.86 -1.88 -1.74
N GLY A 180 14.54 -0.77 -1.52
CA GLY A 180 14.40 0.46 -2.31
C GLY A 180 15.20 0.41 -3.60
N ILE A 181 14.61 0.83 -4.72
CA ILE A 181 15.29 1.03 -5.99
C ILE A 181 16.53 1.92 -5.76
N GLY A 182 17.72 1.32 -5.67
CA GLY A 182 18.99 2.04 -5.75
C GLY A 182 19.89 2.08 -4.53
N ARG A 183 19.63 1.32 -3.46
CA ARG A 183 20.55 1.27 -2.29
C ARG A 183 21.02 -0.15 -1.94
N SER A 184 21.72 -0.80 -2.85
CA SER A 184 22.67 -1.84 -2.44
C SER A 184 23.98 -1.16 -2.05
N ALA A 185 24.09 -0.76 -0.78
CA ALA A 185 25.36 -0.34 -0.21
C ALA A 185 26.30 -1.56 -0.16
N GLY A 186 27.32 -1.58 -1.01
CA GLY A 186 28.46 -2.46 -0.87
C GLY A 186 28.70 -3.53 -1.91
N ALA A 187 27.81 -3.84 -2.84
CA ALA A 187 28.13 -4.68 -3.98
C ALA A 187 28.77 -3.84 -5.09
N ARG A 188 29.93 -4.26 -5.58
CA ARG A 188 30.55 -3.71 -6.80
C ARG A 188 29.52 -3.80 -7.94
N GLN A 189 28.81 -2.73 -8.16
CA GLN A 189 27.75 -2.60 -9.14
C GLN A 189 28.35 -2.85 -10.53
N ARG A 190 28.02 -3.99 -11.13
CA ARG A 190 28.41 -4.30 -12.51
C ARG A 190 27.86 -3.22 -13.42
N ARG A 191 28.57 -2.89 -14.53
CA ARG A 191 28.15 -1.83 -15.46
C ARG A 191 26.68 -1.93 -15.92
N GLY A 192 26.12 -3.15 -15.98
CA GLY A 192 24.71 -3.40 -16.29
C GLY A 192 23.73 -2.84 -15.26
N ASP A 193 24.07 -2.84 -13.97
CA ASP A 193 23.20 -2.37 -12.90
C ASP A 193 23.06 -0.85 -12.87
N ARG A 194 24.11 -0.11 -13.24
CA ARG A 194 24.07 1.35 -13.37
C ARG A 194 23.11 1.80 -14.46
N SER A 195 23.15 1.15 -15.62
CA SER A 195 22.22 1.44 -16.72
C SER A 195 20.77 1.17 -16.32
N ALA A 196 20.50 0.08 -15.59
CA ALA A 196 19.17 -0.22 -15.07
C ALA A 196 18.70 0.79 -14.01
N ALA A 197 19.59 1.27 -13.14
CA ALA A 197 19.29 2.25 -12.10
C ALA A 197 19.00 3.67 -12.65
N LEU A 198 19.58 4.02 -13.79
CA LEU A 198 19.38 5.34 -14.43
C LEU A 198 18.13 5.41 -15.31
N ARG A 199 17.60 4.28 -15.79
CA ARG A 199 16.44 4.23 -16.68
C ARG A 199 15.20 5.00 -16.20
N PRO A 200 14.79 4.94 -14.93
CA PRO A 200 13.65 5.72 -14.46
C PRO A 200 13.86 7.22 -14.58
N GLN A 201 15.08 7.72 -14.32
CA GLN A 201 15.41 9.15 -14.43
C GLN A 201 15.46 9.61 -15.89
N GLU A 202 16.01 8.79 -16.79
CA GLU A 202 16.03 9.04 -18.22
C GLU A 202 14.60 9.08 -18.77
N ARG A 203 13.76 8.11 -18.37
CA ARG A 203 12.35 8.10 -18.76
C ARG A 203 11.60 9.32 -18.23
N LEU A 204 11.84 9.73 -17.00
CA LEU A 204 11.27 10.95 -16.44
C LEU A 204 11.67 12.18 -17.26
N ALA A 205 12.96 12.30 -17.61
CA ALA A 205 13.45 13.41 -18.41
C ALA A 205 12.84 13.43 -19.84
N GLU A 206 12.56 12.27 -20.43
CA GLU A 206 11.84 12.17 -21.71
C GLU A 206 10.39 12.65 -21.60
N LEU A 207 9.67 12.21 -20.55
CA LEU A 207 8.28 12.60 -20.32
C LEU A 207 8.17 14.10 -20.03
N LEU A 208 9.01 14.64 -19.14
CA LEU A 208 9.05 16.07 -18.82
C LEU A 208 9.46 16.93 -20.02
N GLY A 209 10.36 16.42 -20.87
CA GLY A 209 10.80 17.08 -22.11
C GLY A 209 9.86 16.91 -23.29
N ALA A 210 8.67 16.31 -23.09
CA ALA A 210 7.69 15.99 -24.14
C ALA A 210 8.28 15.20 -25.33
N ARG A 211 9.37 14.46 -25.09
CA ARG A 211 10.01 13.59 -26.11
C ARG A 211 9.43 12.18 -26.12
N GLY A 212 8.58 11.86 -25.17
CA GLY A 212 7.83 10.62 -25.06
C GLY A 212 6.47 10.88 -24.44
N ALA A 213 5.49 10.07 -24.78
CA ALA A 213 4.16 10.13 -24.16
C ALA A 213 4.05 9.11 -23.03
N ALA A 214 3.42 9.50 -21.94
CA ALA A 214 2.88 8.55 -20.97
C ALA A 214 1.66 7.88 -21.61
N LEU A 215 1.61 6.55 -21.55
CA LEU A 215 0.48 5.80 -22.05
C LEU A 215 -0.55 5.57 -20.91
N LEU A 216 -1.82 5.54 -21.26
CA LEU A 216 -2.88 5.23 -20.32
C LEU A 216 -2.68 3.84 -19.70
N CYS A 217 -2.24 2.87 -20.49
CA CYS A 217 -1.97 1.52 -20.02
C CYS A 217 -0.84 1.45 -18.98
N GLU A 218 0.14 2.37 -19.00
CA GLU A 218 1.22 2.42 -18.00
C GLU A 218 0.65 2.77 -16.61
N ASP A 219 -0.24 3.76 -16.53
CA ASP A 219 -0.87 4.18 -15.27
C ASP A 219 -1.82 3.11 -14.73
N LEU A 220 -2.67 2.52 -15.59
CA LEU A 220 -3.58 1.44 -15.22
C LEU A 220 -2.83 0.18 -14.75
N ALA A 221 -1.71 -0.18 -15.40
CA ALA A 221 -0.89 -1.32 -14.97
C ALA A 221 -0.27 -1.10 -13.59
N LEU A 222 0.16 0.13 -13.26
CA LEU A 222 0.68 0.47 -11.93
C LEU A 222 -0.40 0.38 -10.85
N ARG A 223 -1.64 0.78 -11.15
CA ARG A 223 -2.79 0.63 -10.25
C ARG A 223 -3.13 -0.84 -10.03
N ALA A 224 -3.23 -1.62 -11.10
CA ALA A 224 -3.47 -3.06 -11.01
C ALA A 224 -2.40 -3.77 -10.17
N ARG A 225 -1.12 -3.38 -10.31
CA ARG A 225 -0.03 -3.90 -9.47
C ARG A 225 -0.24 -3.56 -8.01
N MET A 226 -0.50 -2.28 -7.70
CA MET A 226 -0.73 -1.85 -6.32
C MET A 226 -1.90 -2.61 -5.70
N ASP A 227 -3.00 -2.79 -6.42
CA ASP A 227 -4.14 -3.53 -5.94
C ASP A 227 -3.82 -5.02 -5.70
N LEU A 228 -3.05 -5.63 -6.59
CA LEU A 228 -2.60 -7.01 -6.44
C LEU A 228 -1.67 -7.19 -5.23
N GLU A 229 -0.70 -6.31 -5.04
CA GLU A 229 0.22 -6.31 -3.89
C GLU A 229 -0.51 -6.09 -2.56
N GLN A 230 -1.62 -5.37 -2.58
CA GLN A 230 -2.49 -5.14 -1.41
C GLN A 230 -3.58 -6.22 -1.23
N GLY A 231 -3.55 -7.31 -2.00
CA GLY A 231 -4.53 -8.41 -1.93
C GLY A 231 -5.93 -8.04 -2.43
N ARG A 232 -6.08 -6.94 -3.18
CA ARG A 232 -7.37 -6.50 -3.73
C ARG A 232 -7.59 -7.07 -5.13
N LEU A 233 -7.70 -8.39 -5.20
CA LEU A 233 -7.74 -9.13 -6.46
C LEU A 233 -8.82 -8.65 -7.44
N SER A 234 -10.03 -8.37 -6.95
CA SER A 234 -11.14 -7.88 -7.77
C SER A 234 -10.83 -6.53 -8.43
N HIS A 235 -10.20 -5.60 -7.69
CA HIS A 235 -9.79 -4.29 -8.23
C HIS A 235 -8.67 -4.49 -9.25
N ALA A 236 -7.65 -5.30 -8.92
CA ALA A 236 -6.55 -5.61 -9.81
C ALA A 236 -7.03 -6.21 -11.14
N ALA A 237 -8.02 -7.11 -11.12
CA ALA A 237 -8.57 -7.73 -12.32
C ALA A 237 -9.30 -6.70 -13.22
N ILE A 238 -10.10 -5.81 -12.65
CA ILE A 238 -10.83 -4.76 -13.38
C ILE A 238 -9.86 -3.75 -14.00
N GLU A 239 -8.88 -3.26 -13.21
CA GLU A 239 -7.85 -2.32 -13.69
C GLU A 239 -6.99 -2.95 -14.79
N LEU A 240 -6.66 -4.25 -14.65
CA LEU A 240 -5.86 -4.97 -15.62
C LEU A 240 -6.60 -5.17 -16.95
N ASP A 241 -7.91 -5.45 -16.94
CA ASP A 241 -8.70 -5.55 -18.17
C ASP A 241 -8.70 -4.22 -18.94
N ALA A 242 -8.91 -3.11 -18.23
CA ALA A 242 -8.81 -1.77 -18.81
C ALA A 242 -7.39 -1.49 -19.34
N ALA A 243 -6.35 -1.89 -18.58
CA ALA A 243 -4.96 -1.74 -18.99
C ALA A 243 -4.64 -2.52 -20.28
N TYR A 244 -5.15 -3.75 -20.40
CA TYR A 244 -4.99 -4.58 -21.60
C TYR A 244 -5.67 -3.97 -22.82
N ALA A 245 -6.90 -3.49 -22.66
CA ALA A 245 -7.63 -2.84 -23.74
C ALA A 245 -6.87 -1.59 -24.25
N ALA A 246 -6.36 -0.76 -23.36
CA ALA A 246 -5.55 0.41 -23.68
C ALA A 246 -4.22 0.01 -24.34
N ALA A 247 -3.47 -0.94 -23.72
CA ALA A 247 -2.15 -1.36 -24.19
C ALA A 247 -2.16 -1.89 -25.61
N ILE A 248 -3.12 -2.75 -25.94
CA ILE A 248 -3.25 -3.32 -27.29
C ILE A 248 -3.48 -2.20 -28.32
N GLY A 249 -4.33 -1.22 -28.01
CA GLY A 249 -4.59 -0.06 -28.85
C GLY A 249 -3.37 0.85 -29.01
N GLU A 250 -2.79 1.26 -27.90
CA GLU A 250 -1.67 2.21 -27.84
C GLU A 250 -0.39 1.63 -28.46
N LEU A 251 -0.03 0.38 -28.15
CA LEU A 251 1.17 -0.25 -28.70
C LEU A 251 1.03 -0.54 -30.19
N ARG A 252 -0.15 -0.88 -30.68
CA ARG A 252 -0.42 -1.02 -32.14
C ARG A 252 -0.28 0.30 -32.86
N ALA A 253 -0.73 1.40 -32.26
CA ALA A 253 -0.63 2.73 -32.84
C ALA A 253 0.82 3.18 -33.07
N GLU A 254 1.77 2.70 -32.28
CA GLU A 254 3.20 2.97 -32.47
C GLU A 254 3.80 2.31 -33.74
N ARG A 255 3.11 1.32 -34.34
CA ARG A 255 3.52 0.60 -35.56
C ARG A 255 4.93 0.02 -35.50
N ARG A 256 5.39 -0.36 -34.33
CA ARG A 256 6.71 -0.92 -34.07
C ARG A 256 6.70 -2.44 -34.25
N GLN A 257 7.56 -2.91 -35.16
CA GLN A 257 7.64 -4.35 -35.49
C GLN A 257 8.20 -5.20 -34.32
N ASP A 258 9.10 -4.63 -33.52
CA ASP A 258 9.70 -5.29 -32.37
C ASP A 258 8.68 -5.55 -31.23
N LEU A 259 7.54 -4.85 -31.21
CA LEU A 259 6.45 -5.07 -30.27
C LEU A 259 5.40 -6.09 -30.75
N ALA A 260 5.40 -6.47 -32.02
CA ALA A 260 4.35 -7.30 -32.60
C ALA A 260 4.15 -8.64 -31.88
N ILE A 261 5.24 -9.32 -31.50
CA ILE A 261 5.18 -10.60 -30.75
C ILE A 261 4.52 -10.39 -29.39
N ARG A 262 4.89 -9.32 -28.68
CA ARG A 262 4.34 -9.03 -27.34
C ARG A 262 2.88 -8.62 -27.40
N ILE A 263 2.48 -7.84 -28.40
CA ILE A 263 1.08 -7.51 -28.63
C ILE A 263 0.27 -8.79 -28.89
N GLY A 264 0.83 -9.72 -29.67
CA GLY A 264 0.20 -11.04 -29.90
C GLY A 264 0.07 -11.88 -28.63
N GLU A 265 1.02 -11.80 -27.69
CA GLU A 265 0.92 -12.43 -26.37
C GLU A 265 -0.20 -11.78 -25.53
N LEU A 266 -0.31 -10.46 -25.54
CA LEU A 266 -1.38 -9.75 -24.82
C LEU A 266 -2.76 -10.08 -25.41
N ASP A 267 -2.89 -10.13 -26.75
CA ASP A 267 -4.15 -10.54 -27.40
C ASP A 267 -4.62 -11.94 -26.96
N LYS A 268 -3.69 -12.88 -26.83
CA LYS A 268 -4.02 -14.25 -26.38
C LYS A 268 -4.50 -14.29 -24.93
N LEU A 269 -3.95 -13.45 -24.06
CA LEU A 269 -4.31 -13.41 -22.65
C LEU A 269 -5.59 -12.60 -22.37
N ARG A 270 -5.95 -11.68 -23.27
CA ARG A 270 -7.09 -10.78 -23.10
C ARG A 270 -8.41 -11.46 -22.71
N PRO A 271 -8.83 -12.59 -23.32
CA PRO A 271 -10.07 -13.26 -22.94
C PRO A 271 -10.06 -13.75 -21.48
N ALA A 272 -8.92 -14.28 -21.00
CA ALA A 272 -8.77 -14.73 -19.62
C ALA A 272 -8.84 -13.56 -18.64
N VAL A 273 -8.16 -12.45 -18.95
CA VAL A 273 -8.20 -11.22 -18.13
C VAL A 273 -9.63 -10.65 -18.06
N ALA A 274 -10.32 -10.55 -19.19
CA ALA A 274 -11.71 -10.09 -19.24
C ALA A 274 -12.67 -11.02 -18.46
N ALA A 275 -12.40 -12.31 -18.43
CA ALA A 275 -13.17 -13.26 -17.63
C ALA A 275 -12.98 -12.99 -16.12
N GLN A 276 -11.75 -12.73 -15.67
CA GLN A 276 -11.45 -12.38 -14.28
C GLN A 276 -12.10 -11.04 -13.87
N ALA A 277 -12.05 -10.04 -14.73
CA ALA A 277 -12.70 -8.75 -14.49
C ALA A 277 -14.22 -8.89 -14.35
N ARG A 278 -14.86 -9.71 -15.20
CA ARG A 278 -16.31 -10.00 -15.09
C ARG A 278 -16.66 -10.74 -13.80
N ALA A 279 -15.86 -11.74 -13.43
CA ALA A 279 -16.06 -12.47 -12.18
C ALA A 279 -15.87 -11.61 -10.92
N ALA A 280 -15.08 -10.53 -11.03
CA ALA A 280 -14.86 -9.57 -9.95
C ALA A 280 -16.04 -8.60 -9.73
N LEU A 281 -16.91 -8.44 -10.71
CA LEU A 281 -18.09 -7.60 -10.59
C LEU A 281 -19.22 -8.42 -9.91
N PRO A 282 -19.93 -7.83 -8.94
CA PRO A 282 -21.07 -8.51 -8.34
C PRO A 282 -22.09 -8.83 -9.44
N ASP A 283 -22.54 -10.09 -9.48
CA ASP A 283 -23.64 -10.49 -10.35
C ASP A 283 -24.83 -9.54 -10.13
N ARG A 284 -25.13 -8.74 -11.12
CA ARG A 284 -26.44 -8.09 -11.21
C ARG A 284 -27.45 -9.18 -11.58
N ARG A 285 -27.83 -10.01 -10.61
CA ARG A 285 -29.11 -10.70 -10.76
C ARG A 285 -30.16 -9.61 -10.87
N PRO A 286 -30.93 -9.54 -11.97
CA PRO A 286 -32.12 -8.74 -11.96
C PRO A 286 -32.91 -9.23 -10.75
N MET A 287 -33.40 -8.30 -9.91
CA MET A 287 -34.41 -8.61 -8.90
C MET A 287 -35.51 -9.32 -9.64
N ALA A 288 -35.49 -10.65 -9.61
CA ALA A 288 -36.63 -11.42 -10.07
C ALA A 288 -37.77 -11.06 -9.11
N GLU A 289 -38.82 -10.46 -9.65
CA GLU A 289 -40.10 -10.39 -8.98
C GLU A 289 -40.36 -11.74 -8.32
N GLU A 290 -40.61 -11.72 -7.02
CA GLU A 290 -41.07 -12.87 -6.27
C GLU A 290 -42.36 -13.38 -6.90
N ALA A 291 -42.24 -14.31 -7.83
CA ALA A 291 -43.35 -15.15 -8.26
C ALA A 291 -43.29 -16.41 -7.43
N ASP A 292 -44.26 -16.55 -6.57
CA ASP A 292 -44.61 -17.76 -5.85
C ASP A 292 -44.44 -19.02 -6.72
N GLY A 293 -43.88 -20.08 -6.16
CA GLY A 293 -44.18 -21.41 -6.60
C GLY A 293 -42.99 -22.33 -6.92
N GLU A 294 -42.93 -23.33 -6.09
CA GLU A 294 -42.42 -24.67 -6.41
C GLU A 294 -40.91 -24.92 -6.35
N ARG A 295 -40.54 -25.32 -5.18
CA ARG A 295 -39.29 -26.00 -4.83
C ARG A 295 -39.17 -27.33 -5.57
N ILE A 296 -38.42 -27.38 -6.65
CA ILE A 296 -37.98 -28.64 -7.25
C ILE A 296 -36.61 -28.98 -6.67
N GLU A 297 -36.61 -30.00 -5.85
CA GLU A 297 -35.37 -30.72 -5.42
C GLU A 297 -34.76 -31.38 -6.66
N ALA A 298 -33.74 -30.73 -7.24
CA ALA A 298 -32.87 -31.36 -8.23
C ALA A 298 -31.66 -31.94 -7.52
N THR A 299 -31.63 -33.25 -7.51
CA THR A 299 -30.67 -34.23 -7.04
C THR A 299 -29.21 -33.84 -7.34
N ALA A 300 -28.40 -33.88 -6.30
CA ALA A 300 -26.93 -33.87 -6.36
C ALA A 300 -26.40 -35.27 -6.75
N GLU A 301 -26.46 -35.62 -8.03
CA GLU A 301 -25.80 -36.79 -8.58
C GLU A 301 -25.44 -36.54 -10.04
N ALA A 302 -24.36 -35.79 -10.28
CA ALA A 302 -23.57 -35.89 -11.53
C ALA A 302 -22.35 -34.95 -11.47
N ALA A 303 -21.36 -35.24 -10.63
CA ALA A 303 -20.06 -34.61 -10.71
C ALA A 303 -18.95 -35.53 -10.17
N GLU A 304 -18.94 -36.75 -10.66
CA GLU A 304 -17.78 -37.62 -10.47
C GLU A 304 -17.43 -38.21 -11.86
N SER A 305 -16.56 -37.46 -12.57
CA SER A 305 -15.58 -37.97 -13.54
C SER A 305 -15.20 -36.90 -14.55
N ALA A 306 -14.12 -36.22 -14.29
CA ALA A 306 -13.15 -35.79 -15.30
C ALA A 306 -11.91 -35.34 -14.52
N ASP A 307 -10.75 -35.86 -14.82
CA ASP A 307 -9.43 -35.31 -14.53
C ASP A 307 -9.37 -33.88 -15.17
N ALA A 308 -10.03 -32.93 -14.55
CA ALA A 308 -9.91 -31.54 -14.88
C ALA A 308 -8.63 -31.05 -14.18
N GLU A 309 -7.57 -30.93 -14.97
CA GLU A 309 -6.40 -30.11 -14.61
C GLU A 309 -6.92 -28.87 -13.93
N ALA A 310 -6.70 -28.76 -12.61
CA ALA A 310 -7.32 -27.73 -11.79
C ALA A 310 -6.98 -26.37 -12.37
N ALA A 311 -8.00 -25.59 -12.76
CA ALA A 311 -7.81 -24.25 -13.32
C ALA A 311 -6.93 -23.45 -12.37
N PRO A 312 -5.91 -22.72 -12.87
CA PRO A 312 -4.98 -21.97 -12.03
C PRO A 312 -5.76 -20.98 -11.16
N PRO A 313 -5.32 -20.79 -9.90
CA PRO A 313 -6.01 -19.88 -8.98
C PRO A 313 -6.11 -18.49 -9.61
N GLN A 314 -7.24 -17.83 -9.38
CA GLN A 314 -7.59 -16.52 -9.98
C GLN A 314 -6.47 -15.48 -9.85
N GLU A 315 -5.77 -15.47 -8.71
CA GLU A 315 -4.63 -14.60 -8.45
C GLU A 315 -3.46 -14.88 -9.38
N GLU A 316 -3.20 -16.13 -9.71
CA GLU A 316 -2.10 -16.51 -10.58
C GLU A 316 -2.33 -16.05 -12.03
N ILE A 317 -3.57 -16.12 -12.51
CA ILE A 317 -3.95 -15.60 -13.83
C ILE A 317 -3.72 -14.10 -13.90
N VAL A 318 -4.20 -13.35 -12.91
CA VAL A 318 -4.04 -11.89 -12.84
C VAL A 318 -2.57 -11.51 -12.73
N ARG A 319 -1.81 -12.19 -11.88
CA ARG A 319 -0.37 -11.96 -11.70
C ARG A 319 0.42 -12.23 -12.98
N HIS A 320 0.17 -13.36 -13.63
CA HIS A 320 0.82 -13.70 -14.88
C HIS A 320 0.52 -12.69 -15.98
N ALA A 321 -0.74 -12.34 -16.15
CA ALA A 321 -1.14 -11.36 -17.15
C ALA A 321 -0.49 -9.98 -16.89
N LEU A 322 -0.47 -9.51 -15.64
CA LEU A 322 0.21 -8.25 -15.27
C LEU A 322 1.69 -8.29 -15.62
N GLN A 323 2.40 -9.39 -15.30
CA GLN A 323 3.82 -9.55 -15.64
C GLN A 323 4.06 -9.46 -17.16
N ARG A 324 3.16 -10.02 -17.98
CA ARG A 324 3.26 -9.96 -19.45
C ARG A 324 3.05 -8.57 -19.98
N LEU A 325 2.06 -7.84 -19.45
CA LEU A 325 1.85 -6.44 -19.79
C LEU A 325 3.08 -5.58 -19.46
N GLU A 326 3.60 -5.71 -18.25
CA GLU A 326 4.79 -4.98 -17.83
C GLU A 326 6.04 -5.34 -18.65
N ALA A 327 6.17 -6.60 -19.07
CA ALA A 327 7.25 -7.00 -19.97
C ALA A 327 7.13 -6.33 -21.35
N ALA A 328 5.91 -6.13 -21.86
CA ALA A 328 5.67 -5.40 -23.10
C ALA A 328 6.01 -3.91 -22.94
N LEU A 329 5.61 -3.28 -21.85
CA LEU A 329 5.91 -1.87 -21.54
C LEU A 329 7.41 -1.64 -21.34
N ARG A 330 8.11 -2.54 -20.66
CA ARG A 330 9.59 -2.50 -20.52
C ARG A 330 10.29 -2.63 -21.89
N ALA A 331 9.81 -3.49 -22.77
CA ALA A 331 10.37 -3.63 -24.10
C ALA A 331 10.18 -2.37 -24.94
N ARG A 332 9.01 -1.73 -24.83
CA ARG A 332 8.73 -0.44 -25.47
C ARG A 332 9.77 0.62 -25.09
N THR A 333 10.06 0.75 -23.82
CA THR A 333 11.01 1.76 -23.32
C THR A 333 12.48 1.41 -23.58
N ALA A 334 12.83 0.12 -23.62
CA ALA A 334 14.22 -0.33 -23.80
C ALA A 334 14.79 -0.03 -25.20
N THR A 335 13.95 0.00 -26.23
CA THR A 335 14.36 0.19 -27.64
C THR A 335 14.42 1.66 -28.08
N GLY A 336 13.79 2.56 -27.35
CA GLY A 336 13.89 4.01 -27.60
C GLY A 336 15.32 4.57 -27.52
N PHE A 337 16.24 3.85 -26.88
CA PHE A 337 17.64 4.23 -26.71
C PHE A 337 18.61 3.80 -27.84
N ARG A 338 18.14 3.03 -28.84
CA ARG A 338 19.01 2.50 -29.89
C ARG A 338 18.95 3.26 -31.23
N LEU A 339 18.11 4.27 -31.33
CA LEU A 339 17.89 5.01 -32.60
C LEU A 339 18.24 6.48 -32.49
N LYS A 340 19.49 6.80 -32.06
CA LYS A 340 20.16 8.07 -32.41
C LYS A 340 21.68 7.86 -32.47
#